data_8cbd511411efacd08e1067486ce889ec
#
_entry.id   8cbd511411efacd08e1067486ce889ec
#
_cell.length_a   1.000
_cell.length_b   1.000
_cell.length_c   1.000
_cell.angle_alpha   90.00
_cell.angle_beta   90.00
_cell.angle_gamma   90.00
#
_symmetry.space_group_name_H-M   'P 1'
#
loop_
_entity.id
_entity.type
_entity.pdbx_description
1 polymer ?
#
loop_
_entity_poly.entity_id
_entity_poly.type
_entity_poly.pdbx_seq_one_letter_code
_entity_poly.pdbx_strand_id
1 'polypeptide(L)'
;MVQPVAAGIVPAVTAGEDFDRGLSIRREVLGDEFVDANLAGSDEFMMTFQHLVTELAWGRAWSGTALDRKSKALLTLGILAALGRYEELAIYARGALTCGATVGEIEEVLVHVTIYCGTPAGRQSFLAVHEALLSAGAFPAE
;
A
#
# COMPACT_ATOMS: atom_id res chain seq x y z
N MET A 1 20.39 -23.75 -12.28
CA MET A 1 20.52 -22.77 -13.37
C MET A 1 19.71 -21.53 -12.96
N VAL A 2 20.41 -20.42 -12.71
CA VAL A 2 19.75 -19.16 -12.36
C VAL A 2 19.15 -18.60 -13.64
N GLN A 3 17.84 -18.41 -13.69
CA GLN A 3 17.21 -17.75 -14.83
C GLN A 3 17.72 -16.29 -14.90
N PRO A 4 18.01 -15.76 -16.10
CA PRO A 4 18.39 -14.38 -16.21
C PRO A 4 17.24 -13.49 -15.72
N VAL A 5 17.57 -12.55 -14.84
CA VAL A 5 16.61 -11.53 -14.39
C VAL A 5 16.21 -10.72 -15.62
N ALA A 6 14.92 -10.71 -15.95
CA ALA A 6 14.43 -9.90 -17.06
C ALA A 6 14.78 -8.43 -16.80
N ALA A 7 15.53 -7.83 -17.72
CA ALA A 7 15.84 -6.41 -17.65
C ALA A 7 14.54 -5.59 -17.70
N GLY A 8 14.40 -4.61 -16.79
CA GLY A 8 13.27 -3.69 -16.82
C GLY A 8 12.08 -4.00 -15.94
N ILE A 9 12.21 -4.92 -14.96
CA ILE A 9 11.14 -5.20 -13.98
C ILE A 9 10.74 -3.93 -13.19
N VAL A 10 11.73 -3.13 -12.82
CA VAL A 10 11.52 -1.80 -12.22
C VAL A 10 11.97 -0.75 -13.22
N PRO A 11 11.13 0.25 -13.55
CA PRO A 11 11.49 1.27 -14.52
C PRO A 11 12.76 2.03 -14.13
N ALA A 12 13.53 2.46 -15.14
CA ALA A 12 14.64 3.39 -14.94
C ALA A 12 14.12 4.75 -14.44
N VAL A 13 14.96 5.49 -13.71
CA VAL A 13 14.59 6.85 -13.24
C VAL A 13 14.51 7.79 -14.43
N THR A 14 13.35 8.39 -14.67
CA THR A 14 13.11 9.45 -15.64
C THR A 14 12.36 10.58 -14.92
N ALA A 15 13.00 11.74 -14.79
CA ALA A 15 12.40 12.90 -14.11
C ALA A 15 11.08 13.31 -14.78
N GLY A 16 10.04 13.52 -14.00
CA GLY A 16 8.70 13.88 -14.47
C GLY A 16 7.84 12.68 -14.84
N GLU A 17 8.34 11.74 -15.62
CA GLU A 17 7.60 10.54 -16.02
C GLU A 17 7.32 9.62 -14.82
N ASP A 18 8.28 9.46 -13.92
CA ASP A 18 8.13 8.67 -12.71
C ASP A 18 7.08 9.29 -11.78
N PHE A 19 7.05 10.61 -11.68
CA PHE A 19 6.03 11.31 -10.90
C PHE A 19 4.63 11.14 -11.49
N ASP A 20 4.46 11.34 -12.79
CA ASP A 20 3.16 11.23 -13.45
C ASP A 20 2.62 9.80 -13.38
N ARG A 21 3.47 8.82 -13.63
CA ARG A 21 3.14 7.41 -13.46
C ARG A 21 2.77 7.09 -12.02
N GLY A 22 3.55 7.58 -11.07
CA GLY A 22 3.32 7.39 -9.64
C GLY A 22 2.02 8.00 -9.17
N LEU A 23 1.70 9.21 -9.60
CA LEU A 23 0.42 9.86 -9.27
C LEU A 23 -0.77 9.07 -9.78
N SER A 24 -0.70 8.55 -10.99
CA SER A 24 -1.74 7.70 -11.58
C SER A 24 -1.96 6.43 -10.76
N ILE A 25 -0.88 5.72 -10.40
CA ILE A 25 -0.95 4.48 -9.60
C ILE A 25 -1.47 4.77 -8.19
N ARG A 26 -0.97 5.82 -7.55
CA ARG A 26 -1.40 6.24 -6.22
C ARG A 26 -2.90 6.49 -6.17
N ARG A 27 -3.44 7.16 -7.19
CA ARG A 27 -4.88 7.42 -7.32
C ARG A 27 -5.68 6.14 -7.52
N GLU A 28 -5.19 5.22 -8.34
CA GLU A 28 -5.86 3.92 -8.54
C GLU A 28 -5.96 3.11 -7.23
N VAL A 29 -4.92 3.12 -6.40
CA VAL A 29 -4.86 2.32 -5.18
C VAL A 29 -5.54 3.00 -3.99
N LEU A 30 -5.28 4.28 -3.75
CA LEU A 30 -5.76 5.01 -2.58
C LEU A 30 -7.03 5.83 -2.84
N GLY A 31 -7.40 6.03 -4.09
CA GLY A 31 -8.55 6.84 -4.52
C GLY A 31 -8.21 8.32 -4.71
N ASP A 32 -8.92 8.95 -5.64
CA ASP A 32 -8.70 10.35 -6.00
C ASP A 32 -8.93 11.29 -4.82
N GLU A 33 -10.00 11.09 -4.07
CA GLU A 33 -10.37 11.95 -2.93
C GLU A 33 -9.28 11.97 -1.86
N PHE A 34 -8.75 10.79 -1.50
CA PHE A 34 -7.68 10.67 -0.51
C PHE A 34 -6.40 11.36 -0.98
N VAL A 35 -6.00 11.14 -2.23
CA VAL A 35 -4.79 11.72 -2.81
C VAL A 35 -4.92 13.23 -2.92
N ASP A 36 -6.06 13.73 -3.39
CA ASP A 36 -6.33 15.17 -3.52
C ASP A 36 -6.31 15.86 -2.15
N ALA A 37 -6.90 15.25 -1.12
CA ALA A 37 -6.87 15.77 0.24
C ALA A 37 -5.45 15.87 0.80
N ASN A 38 -4.62 14.85 0.56
CA ASN A 38 -3.21 14.87 0.98
C ASN A 38 -2.41 15.97 0.28
N LEU A 39 -2.58 16.13 -1.02
CA LEU A 39 -1.87 17.15 -1.78
C LEU A 39 -2.33 18.55 -1.38
N ALA A 40 -3.64 18.78 -1.26
CA ALA A 40 -4.21 20.06 -0.89
C ALA A 40 -3.88 20.46 0.57
N GLY A 41 -3.74 19.48 1.46
CA GLY A 41 -3.37 19.71 2.87
C GLY A 41 -1.87 19.90 3.12
N SER A 42 -1.04 19.76 2.10
CA SER A 42 0.42 19.87 2.21
C SER A 42 0.88 21.28 1.89
N ASP A 43 1.62 21.88 2.83
CA ASP A 43 2.36 23.11 2.60
C ASP A 43 3.64 22.86 1.76
N GLU A 44 4.42 23.89 1.50
CA GLU A 44 5.64 23.79 0.70
C GLU A 44 6.64 22.76 1.28
N PHE A 45 6.76 22.70 2.59
CA PHE A 45 7.63 21.73 3.26
C PHE A 45 7.15 20.29 3.04
N MET A 46 5.87 20.02 3.27
CA MET A 46 5.28 18.70 3.06
C MET A 46 5.21 18.30 1.60
N MET A 47 5.11 19.25 0.68
CA MET A 47 5.13 18.94 -0.77
C MET A 47 6.44 18.28 -1.22
N THR A 48 7.56 18.57 -0.57
CA THR A 48 8.82 17.84 -0.82
C THR A 48 8.65 16.35 -0.55
N PHE A 49 8.02 15.99 0.56
CA PHE A 49 7.70 14.60 0.88
C PHE A 49 6.70 14.00 -0.12
N GLN A 50 5.64 14.72 -0.49
CA GLN A 50 4.63 14.26 -1.43
C GLN A 50 5.24 13.95 -2.81
N HIS A 51 6.12 14.82 -3.31
CA HIS A 51 6.86 14.58 -4.55
C HIS A 51 7.74 13.34 -4.46
N LEU A 52 8.51 13.22 -3.38
CA LEU A 52 9.43 12.09 -3.18
C LEU A 52 8.69 10.74 -3.17
N VAL A 53 7.62 10.63 -2.38
CA VAL A 53 6.87 9.36 -2.28
C VAL A 53 6.10 9.06 -3.56
N THR A 54 5.56 10.06 -4.23
CA THR A 54 4.84 9.86 -5.50
C THR A 54 5.80 9.35 -6.58
N GLU A 55 6.97 9.94 -6.67
CA GLU A 55 7.98 9.54 -7.65
C GLU A 55 8.60 8.19 -7.35
N LEU A 56 9.11 7.99 -6.14
CA LEU A 56 9.90 6.80 -5.80
C LEU A 56 9.04 5.60 -5.38
N ALA A 57 8.12 5.78 -4.43
CA ALA A 57 7.30 4.68 -3.97
C ALA A 57 6.28 4.29 -5.07
N TRP A 58 5.46 5.22 -5.50
CA TRP A 58 4.40 4.96 -6.45
C TRP A 58 4.90 4.86 -7.90
N GLY A 59 5.79 5.73 -8.29
CA GLY A 59 6.31 5.76 -9.66
C GLY A 59 7.29 4.65 -9.98
N ARG A 60 7.97 4.09 -8.98
CA ARG A 60 8.98 3.05 -9.19
C ARG A 60 8.64 1.74 -8.48
N ALA A 61 8.45 1.71 -7.18
CA ALA A 61 8.20 0.46 -6.47
C ALA A 61 6.85 -0.18 -6.89
N TRP A 62 5.79 0.61 -6.97
CA TRP A 62 4.46 0.13 -7.36
C TRP A 62 4.29 -0.12 -8.87
N SER A 63 5.15 0.42 -9.71
CA SER A 63 5.09 0.24 -11.16
C SER A 63 5.82 -1.00 -11.67
N GLY A 64 6.57 -1.70 -10.83
CA GLY A 64 7.20 -2.96 -11.20
C GLY A 64 6.18 -4.01 -11.65
N THR A 65 6.57 -4.87 -12.59
CA THR A 65 5.63 -5.78 -13.30
C THR A 65 5.66 -7.23 -12.83
N ALA A 66 6.67 -7.62 -12.04
CA ALA A 66 6.80 -9.01 -11.57
C ALA A 66 5.74 -9.41 -10.53
N LEU A 67 5.33 -8.46 -9.69
CA LEU A 67 4.22 -8.61 -8.75
C LEU A 67 3.04 -7.76 -9.23
N ASP A 68 1.84 -8.33 -9.21
CA ASP A 68 0.63 -7.56 -9.49
C ASP A 68 0.26 -6.59 -8.34
N ARG A 69 -0.74 -5.74 -8.57
CA ARG A 69 -1.19 -4.73 -7.60
C ARG A 69 -1.68 -5.34 -6.29
N LYS A 70 -2.42 -6.43 -6.36
CA LYS A 70 -2.93 -7.13 -5.19
C LYS A 70 -1.77 -7.69 -4.35
N SER A 71 -0.82 -8.36 -4.98
CA SER A 71 0.36 -8.91 -4.28
C SER A 71 1.18 -7.81 -3.62
N LYS A 72 1.39 -6.68 -4.28
CA LYS A 72 2.07 -5.51 -3.70
C LYS A 72 1.32 -4.93 -2.53
N ALA A 73 -0.01 -4.83 -2.62
CA ALA A 73 -0.84 -4.34 -1.52
C ALA A 73 -0.72 -5.24 -0.30
N LEU A 74 -0.85 -6.55 -0.46
CA LEU A 74 -0.71 -7.53 0.62
C LEU A 74 0.69 -7.52 1.24
N LEU A 75 1.74 -7.43 0.41
CA LEU A 75 3.13 -7.27 0.87
C LEU A 75 3.29 -6.00 1.72
N THR A 76 2.75 -4.89 1.26
CA THR A 76 2.81 -3.60 1.98
C THR A 76 2.11 -3.69 3.32
N LEU A 77 0.95 -4.36 3.41
CA LEU A 77 0.27 -4.59 4.69
C LEU A 77 1.17 -5.34 5.69
N GLY A 78 1.83 -6.40 5.24
CA GLY A 78 2.75 -7.17 6.08
C GLY A 78 3.91 -6.33 6.59
N ILE A 79 4.51 -5.49 5.74
CA ILE A 79 5.61 -4.60 6.11
C ILE A 79 5.15 -3.55 7.13
N LEU A 80 4.03 -2.87 6.88
CA LEU A 80 3.51 -1.83 7.77
C LEU A 80 3.11 -2.40 9.13
N ALA A 81 2.48 -3.56 9.15
CA ALA A 81 2.12 -4.26 10.38
C ALA A 81 3.36 -4.67 11.19
N ALA A 82 4.38 -5.24 10.53
CA ALA A 82 5.64 -5.63 11.17
C ALA A 82 6.39 -4.43 11.75
N LEU A 83 6.33 -3.27 11.10
CA LEU A 83 6.96 -2.03 11.56
C LEU A 83 6.11 -1.25 12.59
N GLY A 84 4.89 -1.71 12.90
CA GLY A 84 3.99 -1.00 13.82
C GLY A 84 3.44 0.31 13.28
N ARG A 85 3.31 0.45 11.95
CA ARG A 85 2.75 1.64 11.28
C ARG A 85 1.24 1.48 11.10
N TYR A 86 0.50 1.52 12.19
CA TYR A 86 -0.90 1.13 12.21
C TYR A 86 -1.84 2.12 11.52
N GLU A 87 -1.53 3.42 11.51
CA GLU A 87 -2.30 4.43 10.78
C GLU A 87 -2.21 4.20 9.27
N GLU A 88 -1.00 4.00 8.77
CA GLU A 88 -0.75 3.68 7.36
C GLU A 88 -1.31 2.31 7.01
N LEU A 89 -1.19 1.34 7.90
CA LEU A 89 -1.76 0.01 7.72
C LEU A 89 -3.27 0.07 7.45
N ALA A 90 -4.01 0.89 8.19
CA ALA A 90 -5.44 1.10 7.98
C ALA A 90 -5.75 1.69 6.59
N ILE A 91 -4.95 2.67 6.14
CA ILE A 91 -5.09 3.28 4.81
C ILE A 91 -4.85 2.24 3.72
N TYR A 92 -3.77 1.48 3.82
CA TYR A 92 -3.40 0.47 2.83
C TYR A 92 -4.28 -0.77 2.86
N ALA A 93 -4.96 -1.07 3.97
CA ALA A 93 -5.97 -2.12 4.03
C ALA A 93 -7.16 -1.79 3.10
N ARG A 94 -7.63 -0.55 3.11
CA ARG A 94 -8.62 -0.08 2.14
C ARG A 94 -8.09 -0.13 0.70
N GLY A 95 -6.85 0.30 0.51
CA GLY A 95 -6.17 0.19 -0.79
C GLY A 95 -6.04 -1.25 -1.30
N ALA A 96 -5.83 -2.21 -0.41
CA ALA A 96 -5.78 -3.63 -0.75
C ALA A 96 -7.12 -4.15 -1.29
N LEU A 97 -8.25 -3.73 -0.69
CA LEU A 97 -9.57 -4.04 -1.23
C LEU A 97 -9.75 -3.47 -2.65
N THR A 98 -9.32 -2.24 -2.87
CA THR A 98 -9.34 -1.59 -4.20
C THR A 98 -8.50 -2.37 -5.22
N CYS A 99 -7.38 -2.96 -4.80
CA CYS A 99 -6.53 -3.81 -5.62
C CYS A 99 -7.07 -5.24 -5.82
N GLY A 100 -8.26 -5.54 -5.30
CA GLY A 100 -8.91 -6.83 -5.46
C GLY A 100 -8.59 -7.87 -4.38
N ALA A 101 -7.94 -7.49 -3.29
CA ALA A 101 -7.75 -8.37 -2.16
C ALA A 101 -9.08 -8.66 -1.45
N THR A 102 -9.26 -9.90 -1.04
CA THR A 102 -10.39 -10.31 -0.20
C THR A 102 -10.09 -10.05 1.28
N VAL A 103 -11.13 -9.97 2.10
CA VAL A 103 -10.98 -9.91 3.56
C VAL A 103 -10.17 -11.10 4.08
N GLY A 104 -10.42 -12.30 3.54
CA GLY A 104 -9.69 -13.51 3.91
C GLY A 104 -8.19 -13.44 3.58
N GLU A 105 -7.81 -12.90 2.41
CA GLU A 105 -6.41 -12.68 2.05
C GLU A 105 -5.72 -11.67 2.99
N ILE A 106 -6.40 -10.60 3.36
CA ILE A 106 -5.91 -9.63 4.33
C ILE A 106 -5.74 -10.27 5.71
N GLU A 107 -6.73 -11.07 6.15
CA GLU A 107 -6.68 -11.81 7.41
C GLU A 107 -5.46 -12.75 7.47
N GLU A 108 -5.18 -13.49 6.39
CA GLU A 108 -4.00 -14.38 6.33
C GLU A 108 -2.67 -13.61 6.46
N VAL A 109 -2.56 -12.42 5.88
CA VAL A 109 -1.39 -11.54 6.11
C VAL A 109 -1.22 -11.23 7.59
N LEU A 110 -2.31 -10.87 8.27
CA LEU A 110 -2.27 -10.53 9.70
C LEU A 110 -1.99 -11.75 10.59
N VAL A 111 -2.44 -12.93 10.19
CA VAL A 111 -2.07 -14.20 10.85
C VAL A 111 -0.55 -14.41 10.76
N HIS A 112 0.04 -14.24 9.58
CA HIS A 112 1.50 -14.32 9.41
C HIS A 112 2.25 -13.32 10.28
N VAL A 113 1.82 -12.06 10.32
CA VAL A 113 2.39 -11.03 11.19
C VAL A 113 2.32 -11.44 12.66
N THR A 114 1.21 -11.99 13.09
CA THR A 114 1.02 -12.45 14.48
C THR A 114 2.02 -13.53 14.85
N ILE A 115 2.29 -14.47 13.95
CA ILE A 115 3.23 -15.58 14.19
C ILE A 115 4.69 -15.12 14.13
N TYR A 116 5.05 -14.32 13.14
CA TYR A 116 6.46 -13.94 12.91
C TYR A 116 6.91 -12.70 13.66
N CYS A 117 5.98 -11.80 14.03
CA CYS A 117 6.27 -10.55 14.74
C CYS A 117 5.77 -10.52 16.19
N GLY A 118 5.01 -11.54 16.61
CA GLY A 118 4.47 -11.65 17.96
C GLY A 118 3.01 -11.17 18.10
N THR A 119 2.35 -11.70 19.14
CA THR A 119 0.93 -11.43 19.37
C THR A 119 0.59 -9.95 19.64
N PRO A 120 1.43 -9.14 20.28
CA PRO A 120 1.13 -7.71 20.44
C PRO A 120 1.07 -6.96 19.11
N ALA A 121 2.01 -7.22 18.18
CA ALA A 121 1.97 -6.65 16.85
C ALA A 121 0.76 -7.13 16.05
N GLY A 122 0.44 -8.42 16.15
CA GLY A 122 -0.73 -9.00 15.52
C GLY A 122 -2.02 -8.38 16.02
N ARG A 123 -2.19 -8.24 17.34
CA ARG A 123 -3.38 -7.66 17.93
C ARG A 123 -3.63 -6.23 17.47
N GLN A 124 -2.62 -5.38 17.50
CA GLN A 124 -2.75 -3.99 17.04
C GLN A 124 -3.05 -3.91 15.55
N SER A 125 -2.43 -4.79 14.75
CA SER A 125 -2.70 -4.88 13.32
C SER A 125 -4.14 -5.29 13.04
N PHE A 126 -4.66 -6.32 13.71
CA PHE A 126 -6.05 -6.75 13.57
C PHE A 126 -7.03 -5.63 13.94
N LEU A 127 -6.79 -4.91 15.04
CA LEU A 127 -7.65 -3.80 15.47
C LEU A 127 -7.69 -2.68 14.42
N ALA A 128 -6.52 -2.23 13.94
CA ALA A 128 -6.43 -1.15 12.94
C ALA A 128 -7.09 -1.54 11.61
N VAL A 129 -6.83 -2.75 11.13
CA VAL A 129 -7.41 -3.25 9.88
C VAL A 129 -8.90 -3.51 10.01
N HIS A 130 -9.37 -4.08 11.11
CA HIS A 130 -10.78 -4.32 11.35
C HIS A 130 -11.60 -3.02 11.28
N GLU A 131 -11.16 -1.96 11.93
CA GLU A 131 -11.80 -0.65 11.87
C GLU A 131 -11.84 -0.10 10.44
N ALA A 132 -10.73 -0.22 9.70
CA ALA A 132 -10.65 0.23 8.32
C ALA A 132 -11.59 -0.55 7.40
N LEU A 133 -11.69 -1.86 7.56
CA LEU A 133 -12.57 -2.73 6.77
C LEU A 133 -14.04 -2.50 7.11
N LEU A 134 -14.38 -2.27 8.37
CA LEU A 134 -15.74 -1.86 8.78
C LEU A 134 -16.14 -0.55 8.11
N SER A 135 -15.28 0.46 8.16
CA SER A 135 -15.52 1.77 7.54
C SER A 135 -15.67 1.68 6.03
N ALA A 136 -15.01 0.72 5.40
CA ALA A 136 -15.10 0.45 3.96
C ALA A 136 -16.32 -0.41 3.57
N GLY A 137 -17.12 -0.88 4.53
CA GLY A 137 -18.26 -1.75 4.27
C GLY A 137 -17.88 -3.14 3.76
N ALA A 138 -16.68 -3.63 4.13
CA ALA A 138 -16.14 -4.89 3.62
C ALA A 138 -16.78 -6.13 4.25
N PHE A 139 -17.48 -5.98 5.37
CA PHE A 139 -18.23 -7.07 5.99
C PHE A 139 -19.68 -7.05 5.55
N PRO A 140 -20.32 -8.23 5.37
CA PRO A 140 -21.74 -8.31 5.07
C PRO A 140 -22.56 -7.66 6.19
N ALA A 141 -23.65 -7.01 5.85
CA ALA A 141 -24.65 -6.54 6.83
C ALA A 141 -25.25 -7.76 7.54
N GLU A 142 -25.33 -7.70 8.89
CA GLU A 142 -26.03 -8.71 9.68
C GLU A 142 -27.53 -8.70 9.38
#